data_cc42be88b8763c62e89fd4eb02a88c4b
#
_entry.id   cc42be88b8763c62e89fd4eb02a88c4b
#
_cell.length_a   1.000
_cell.length_b   1.000
_cell.length_c   1.000
_cell.angle_alpha   90.00
_cell.angle_beta   90.00
_cell.angle_gamma   90.00
#
_symmetry.space_group_name_H-M   'P 1'
#
loop_
_entity.id
_entity.type
_entity.pdbx_description
1 polymer ?
#
loop_
_entity_poly.entity_id
_entity_poly.type
_entity_poly.pdbx_seq_one_letter_code
_entity_poly.pdbx_strand_id
1 'polypeptide(L)'
;MKKILWTLGALLLLGVISIFVIEQWLAKNLEDRVNSNEERAYDLTFEEVNVQLFRRSIELKQISLSPRKTDLPSTIRGTMTSTRLGGVNILGILFGDVLEIQELKFEEPKFVFTKIDSVARKPTDISDAFQGLFGDIISRGVIHNVVLNNGSGEFFTKSDSLTKFGSFDNFNISAVDLETDSVRLNYAIPFKLKSISSSLKNLHLQLDEELSFSLGGFSFDSDADAFDLRDLKLAYEDSNLEAAIRSDVQKDFIEIDVKHLKIEQISARSSIYGNWSVVAGLITIDSLNLHDLRNKNKPRPVDEPEKPMFEGMVELIPFPLEVDTIRVLNSQITYAQISEGKTKPGSLNFENLSAEITHVVSLDSLQSGEMLIHGEAILNGFAPMRMDVTVPYTREEGKENFQLKASVDPFGLPSLNNILGDLVSVNITSGSMEKLEITMDANEYASSNFMKFDYQELKLELKDEQEEKKKFMSTLSNILISNNNLPENRNYKTATFQTERNIYRGTFNLIWESLREGMLEIAPGDLMQLIMGEQDPSDGGKRR
;
A
#
# COMPACT_ATOMS: atom_id res chain seq x y z
N MET A 1 -7.45 79.21 6.08
CA MET A 1 -6.56 78.11 5.66
C MET A 1 -5.78 77.46 6.82
N LYS A 2 -5.00 78.19 7.64
CA LYS A 2 -4.22 77.56 8.75
C LYS A 2 -5.06 76.76 9.75
N LYS A 3 -6.25 77.19 10.14
CA LYS A 3 -7.14 76.48 11.08
C LYS A 3 -7.66 75.13 10.47
N ILE A 4 -7.97 75.12 9.18
CA ILE A 4 -8.42 73.94 8.48
C ILE A 4 -7.28 72.90 8.36
N LEU A 5 -6.04 73.36 8.11
CA LEU A 5 -4.85 72.48 8.11
C LEU A 5 -4.59 71.87 9.49
N TRP A 6 -4.75 72.64 10.58
CA TRP A 6 -4.60 72.12 11.94
C TRP A 6 -5.70 71.14 12.34
N THR A 7 -6.96 71.37 11.93
CA THR A 7 -8.05 70.44 12.18
C THR A 7 -7.89 69.11 11.35
N LEU A 8 -7.44 69.24 10.10
CA LEU A 8 -7.09 68.03 9.27
C LEU A 8 -5.91 67.28 9.89
N GLY A 9 -4.86 67.97 10.36
CA GLY A 9 -3.73 67.33 11.02
C GLY A 9 -4.11 66.67 12.34
N ALA A 10 -4.99 67.25 13.13
CA ALA A 10 -5.50 66.69 14.37
C ALA A 10 -6.39 65.45 14.11
N LEU A 11 -7.25 65.47 13.07
CA LEU A 11 -8.06 64.34 12.65
C LEU A 11 -7.20 63.17 12.13
N LEU A 12 -6.15 63.50 11.39
CA LEU A 12 -5.19 62.51 10.89
C LEU A 12 -4.40 61.87 12.04
N LEU A 13 -3.96 62.66 13.03
CA LEU A 13 -3.30 62.18 14.23
C LEU A 13 -4.21 61.31 15.09
N LEU A 14 -5.47 61.70 15.27
CA LEU A 14 -6.49 60.92 15.96
C LEU A 14 -6.75 59.60 15.23
N GLY A 15 -6.79 59.58 13.90
CA GLY A 15 -6.90 58.37 13.07
C GLY A 15 -5.74 57.42 13.30
N VAL A 16 -4.51 57.90 13.27
CA VAL A 16 -3.30 57.10 13.52
C VAL A 16 -3.29 56.53 14.95
N ILE A 17 -3.64 57.35 15.95
CA ILE A 17 -3.74 56.89 17.35
C ILE A 17 -4.84 55.81 17.48
N SER A 18 -5.99 55.99 16.86
CA SER A 18 -7.09 55.01 16.88
C SER A 18 -6.68 53.67 16.26
N ILE A 19 -5.95 53.73 15.16
CA ILE A 19 -5.41 52.51 14.50
C ILE A 19 -4.46 51.77 15.44
N PHE A 20 -3.50 52.49 16.05
CA PHE A 20 -2.56 51.90 17.00
C PHE A 20 -3.26 51.29 18.22
N VAL A 21 -4.29 51.97 18.78
CA VAL A 21 -5.09 51.43 19.89
C VAL A 21 -5.83 50.17 19.50
N ILE A 22 -6.40 50.11 18.29
CA ILE A 22 -7.09 48.91 17.76
C ILE A 22 -6.10 47.79 17.54
N GLU A 23 -4.92 48.06 16.97
CA GLU A 23 -3.86 47.05 16.79
C GLU A 23 -3.44 46.41 18.12
N GLN A 24 -3.19 47.24 19.14
CA GLN A 24 -2.81 46.78 20.48
C GLN A 24 -3.95 46.00 21.17
N TRP A 25 -5.18 46.47 21.03
CA TRP A 25 -6.35 45.81 21.60
C TRP A 25 -6.58 44.45 20.96
N LEU A 26 -6.48 44.36 19.62
CA LEU A 26 -6.58 43.09 18.88
C LEU A 26 -5.45 42.15 19.29
N ALA A 27 -4.21 42.60 19.34
CA ALA A 27 -3.06 41.82 19.73
C ALA A 27 -3.24 41.21 21.13
N LYS A 28 -3.79 41.96 22.07
CA LYS A 28 -4.00 41.51 23.46
C LYS A 28 -5.15 40.51 23.64
N ASN A 29 -6.20 40.60 22.81
CA ASN A 29 -7.43 39.84 23.01
C ASN A 29 -7.62 38.72 21.97
N LEU A 30 -6.67 38.56 21.02
CA LEU A 30 -6.81 37.61 19.94
C LEU A 30 -6.81 36.15 20.44
N GLU A 31 -5.94 35.84 21.41
CA GLU A 31 -5.84 34.48 21.98
C GLU A 31 -7.12 34.08 22.69
N ASP A 32 -7.65 34.95 23.56
CA ASP A 32 -8.91 34.71 24.26
C ASP A 32 -10.07 34.53 23.29
N ARG A 33 -10.07 35.29 22.19
CA ARG A 33 -11.11 35.25 21.18
C ARG A 33 -11.04 33.97 20.33
N VAL A 34 -9.85 33.55 19.93
CA VAL A 34 -9.62 32.31 19.22
C VAL A 34 -9.99 31.10 20.09
N ASN A 35 -9.74 31.14 21.39
CA ASN A 35 -10.02 30.06 22.33
C ASN A 35 -11.37 30.18 23.06
N SER A 36 -12.24 31.13 22.69
CA SER A 36 -13.50 31.44 23.40
C SER A 36 -14.56 30.34 23.32
N ASN A 37 -14.52 29.47 22.31
CA ASN A 37 -15.46 28.37 22.20
C ASN A 37 -15.05 27.23 23.16
N GLU A 38 -15.91 26.93 24.17
CA GLU A 38 -15.66 25.89 25.16
C GLU A 38 -15.75 24.47 24.60
N GLU A 39 -16.43 24.27 23.48
CA GLU A 39 -16.59 22.96 22.83
C GLU A 39 -15.36 22.54 21.99
N ARG A 40 -14.40 23.45 21.79
CA ARG A 40 -13.17 23.13 21.04
C ARG A 40 -12.39 21.99 21.66
N ALA A 41 -11.85 21.13 20.81
CA ALA A 41 -10.98 20.03 21.22
C ALA A 41 -9.54 20.49 21.53
N TYR A 42 -9.11 21.66 21.02
CA TYR A 42 -7.73 22.16 21.07
C TYR A 42 -7.66 23.62 21.45
N ASP A 43 -6.61 23.99 22.19
CA ASP A 43 -6.21 25.37 22.46
C ASP A 43 -5.07 25.81 21.54
N LEU A 44 -5.13 27.07 21.10
CA LEU A 44 -4.09 27.74 20.34
C LEU A 44 -3.52 28.87 21.18
N THR A 45 -2.24 28.79 21.53
CA THR A 45 -1.51 29.84 22.27
C THR A 45 -0.39 30.40 21.44
N PHE A 46 0.00 31.67 21.69
CA PHE A 46 1.10 32.32 21.00
C PHE A 46 1.74 33.39 21.88
N GLU A 47 3.07 33.61 21.74
CA GLU A 47 3.80 34.56 22.58
C GLU A 47 3.75 36.00 22.05
N GLU A 48 3.77 36.17 20.73
CA GLU A 48 3.76 37.47 20.08
C GLU A 48 2.67 37.57 19.03
N VAL A 49 1.96 38.68 19.03
CA VAL A 49 0.97 39.06 18.01
C VAL A 49 1.34 40.41 17.43
N ASN A 50 1.53 40.50 16.14
CA ASN A 50 1.77 41.70 15.41
C ASN A 50 0.62 41.98 14.44
N VAL A 51 -0.23 42.94 14.75
CA VAL A 51 -1.36 43.36 13.92
C VAL A 51 -0.99 44.61 13.16
N GLN A 52 -1.09 44.59 11.84
CA GLN A 52 -0.79 45.72 10.95
C GLN A 52 -2.02 46.06 10.10
N LEU A 53 -2.90 46.95 10.60
CA LEU A 53 -4.17 47.29 9.95
C LEU A 53 -3.98 47.88 8.54
N PHE A 54 -2.99 48.74 8.32
CA PHE A 54 -2.70 49.29 6.99
C PHE A 54 -2.25 48.24 5.98
N ARG A 55 -1.48 47.24 6.42
CA ARG A 55 -1.01 46.13 5.59
C ARG A 55 -2.00 45.00 5.54
N ARG A 56 -3.10 45.13 6.30
CA ARG A 56 -4.12 44.07 6.41
C ARG A 56 -3.50 42.72 6.77
N SER A 57 -2.53 42.70 7.69
CA SER A 57 -1.81 41.47 8.06
C SER A 57 -1.77 41.26 9.57
N ILE A 58 -1.81 40.01 9.97
CA ILE A 58 -1.59 39.54 11.34
C ILE A 58 -0.47 38.53 11.29
N GLU A 59 0.54 38.70 12.12
CA GLU A 59 1.64 37.74 12.30
C GLU A 59 1.62 37.22 13.73
N LEU A 60 1.62 35.93 13.88
CA LEU A 60 1.69 35.23 15.16
C LEU A 60 3.04 34.51 15.24
N LYS A 61 3.69 34.56 16.43
CA LYS A 61 4.96 33.87 16.64
C LYS A 61 4.91 32.97 17.86
N GLN A 62 5.77 31.93 17.85
CA GLN A 62 5.86 30.91 18.90
C GLN A 62 4.49 30.34 19.23
N ILE A 63 3.87 29.74 18.19
CA ILE A 63 2.52 29.22 18.28
C ILE A 63 2.59 27.80 18.83
N SER A 64 1.68 27.50 19.76
CA SER A 64 1.50 26.15 20.31
C SER A 64 0.04 25.71 20.20
N LEU A 65 -0.16 24.52 19.68
CA LEU A 65 -1.44 23.82 19.63
C LEU A 65 -1.43 22.68 20.65
N SER A 66 -2.40 22.66 21.54
CA SER A 66 -2.51 21.62 22.57
C SER A 66 -3.94 21.11 22.74
N PRO A 67 -4.15 19.79 22.96
CA PRO A 67 -5.48 19.24 23.19
C PRO A 67 -6.04 19.68 24.54
N ARG A 68 -7.31 20.09 24.57
CA ARG A 68 -8.08 20.34 25.82
C ARG A 68 -8.54 19.04 26.48
N LYS A 69 -8.88 18.05 25.65
CA LYS A 69 -9.37 16.74 26.11
C LYS A 69 -8.24 15.72 26.02
N THR A 70 -8.06 14.94 27.07
CA THR A 70 -7.01 13.91 27.18
C THR A 70 -7.54 12.48 26.95
N ASP A 71 -8.85 12.33 26.80
CA ASP A 71 -9.58 11.07 26.62
C ASP A 71 -9.95 10.76 25.17
N LEU A 72 -9.39 11.55 24.23
CA LEU A 72 -9.56 11.31 22.79
C LEU A 72 -8.73 10.08 22.35
N PRO A 73 -9.24 9.28 21.39
CA PRO A 73 -8.50 8.12 20.84
C PRO A 73 -7.18 8.51 20.19
N SER A 74 -7.09 9.75 19.70
CA SER A 74 -5.87 10.34 19.20
C SER A 74 -5.78 11.82 19.54
N THR A 75 -4.58 12.32 19.77
CA THR A 75 -4.32 13.74 20.04
C THR A 75 -3.21 14.26 19.12
N ILE A 76 -3.31 15.57 18.79
CA ILE A 76 -2.29 16.29 18.03
C ILE A 76 -1.76 17.41 18.92
N ARG A 77 -0.45 17.51 19.03
CA ARG A 77 0.23 18.70 19.56
C ARG A 77 1.04 19.30 18.44
N GLY A 78 1.12 20.62 18.43
CA GLY A 78 1.88 21.32 17.40
C GLY A 78 2.62 22.51 17.97
N THR A 79 3.78 22.79 17.41
CA THR A 79 4.51 24.05 17.64
C THR A 79 4.92 24.63 16.29
N MET A 80 5.01 25.94 16.21
CA MET A 80 5.31 26.63 14.96
C MET A 80 6.01 27.95 15.24
N THR A 81 7.05 28.23 14.47
CA THR A 81 7.85 29.44 14.63
C THR A 81 7.04 30.68 14.34
N SER A 82 6.31 30.71 13.22
CA SER A 82 5.46 31.82 12.85
C SER A 82 4.33 31.42 11.92
N THR A 83 3.23 32.17 11.98
CA THR A 83 2.13 32.15 11.03
C THR A 83 1.82 33.57 10.60
N ARG A 84 1.60 33.75 9.29
CA ARG A 84 1.21 35.03 8.72
C ARG A 84 -0.12 34.93 8.01
N LEU A 85 -1.05 35.79 8.40
CA LEU A 85 -2.31 36.04 7.73
C LEU A 85 -2.19 37.35 6.95
N GLY A 86 -2.20 37.32 5.64
CA GLY A 86 -2.11 38.47 4.75
C GLY A 86 -3.44 38.79 4.08
N GLY A 87 -3.71 40.06 3.80
CA GLY A 87 -4.93 40.54 3.13
C GLY A 87 -6.21 40.27 3.92
N VAL A 88 -6.11 40.25 5.25
CA VAL A 88 -7.24 39.94 6.15
C VAL A 88 -8.29 41.06 6.12
N ASN A 89 -9.55 40.68 5.94
CA ASN A 89 -10.68 41.58 6.14
C ASN A 89 -10.93 41.80 7.65
N ILE A 90 -10.17 42.69 8.27
CA ILE A 90 -10.21 42.90 9.72
C ILE A 90 -11.56 43.44 10.19
N LEU A 91 -12.25 44.22 9.37
CA LEU A 91 -13.61 44.69 9.67
C LEU A 91 -14.61 43.50 9.59
N GLY A 92 -14.40 42.56 8.70
CA GLY A 92 -15.16 41.32 8.64
C GLY A 92 -14.98 40.43 9.87
N ILE A 93 -13.76 40.38 10.45
CA ILE A 93 -13.50 39.68 11.73
C ILE A 93 -14.23 40.33 12.90
N LEU A 94 -14.31 41.65 12.92
CA LEU A 94 -14.90 42.41 14.04
C LEU A 94 -16.42 42.47 13.99
N PHE A 95 -17.00 42.55 12.79
CA PHE A 95 -18.41 42.92 12.60
C PHE A 95 -19.14 41.99 11.58
N GLY A 96 -18.46 41.07 10.94
CA GLY A 96 -18.99 40.20 9.88
C GLY A 96 -19.02 38.73 10.25
N ASP A 97 -19.78 37.96 9.46
CA ASP A 97 -19.93 36.53 9.63
C ASP A 97 -19.03 35.72 8.69
N VAL A 98 -18.23 36.37 7.83
CA VAL A 98 -17.40 35.69 6.81
C VAL A 98 -15.94 36.16 6.95
N LEU A 99 -15.05 35.18 7.12
CA LEU A 99 -13.60 35.42 7.17
C LEU A 99 -13.03 35.32 5.74
N GLU A 100 -12.43 36.40 5.25
CA GLU A 100 -11.70 36.43 3.97
C GLU A 100 -10.23 36.74 4.22
N ILE A 101 -9.36 35.80 3.77
CA ILE A 101 -7.90 35.88 3.90
C ILE A 101 -7.28 35.69 2.54
N GLN A 102 -6.36 36.59 2.12
CA GLN A 102 -5.66 36.43 0.85
C GLN A 102 -4.53 35.40 0.93
N GLU A 103 -3.81 35.34 2.03
CA GLU A 103 -2.70 34.42 2.25
C GLU A 103 -2.65 33.97 3.71
N LEU A 104 -2.58 32.64 3.91
CA LEU A 104 -2.31 32.01 5.20
C LEU A 104 -1.03 31.19 5.06
N LYS A 105 0.04 31.63 5.73
CA LYS A 105 1.35 31.01 5.63
C LYS A 105 1.83 30.46 6.97
N PHE A 106 2.23 29.18 6.96
CA PHE A 106 2.79 28.44 8.09
C PHE A 106 4.25 28.13 7.82
N GLU A 107 5.14 28.47 8.74
CA GLU A 107 6.58 28.22 8.62
C GLU A 107 7.05 27.23 9.67
N GLU A 108 7.65 26.15 9.20
CA GLU A 108 8.29 25.10 9.99
C GLU A 108 7.40 24.54 11.12
N PRO A 109 6.14 24.16 10.84
CA PRO A 109 5.31 23.54 11.86
C PRO A 109 5.87 22.17 12.26
N LYS A 110 5.87 21.88 13.56
CA LYS A 110 6.24 20.60 14.14
C LYS A 110 5.03 19.97 14.80
N PHE A 111 4.66 18.77 14.38
CA PHE A 111 3.50 18.06 14.88
C PHE A 111 3.92 16.82 15.69
N VAL A 112 3.19 16.54 16.75
CA VAL A 112 3.29 15.32 17.54
C VAL A 112 1.92 14.67 17.58
N PHE A 113 1.79 13.54 16.90
CA PHE A 113 0.58 12.73 16.87
C PHE A 113 0.70 11.63 17.93
N THR A 114 -0.28 11.50 18.81
CA THR A 114 -0.29 10.46 19.82
C THR A 114 -1.58 9.66 19.74
N LYS A 115 -1.45 8.35 19.47
CA LYS A 115 -2.54 7.36 19.51
C LYS A 115 -2.61 6.76 20.91
N ILE A 116 -3.82 6.58 21.43
CA ILE A 116 -4.07 5.94 22.74
C ILE A 116 -4.68 4.55 22.48
N ASP A 117 -3.94 3.48 22.83
CA ASP A 117 -4.34 2.10 22.51
C ASP A 117 -5.56 1.61 23.27
N SER A 118 -5.91 2.24 24.41
CA SER A 118 -7.04 1.83 25.26
C SER A 118 -8.42 2.30 24.74
N VAL A 119 -8.47 3.09 23.66
CA VAL A 119 -9.73 3.66 23.14
C VAL A 119 -10.05 3.07 21.77
N ALA A 120 -11.23 2.43 21.66
CA ALA A 120 -11.69 1.85 20.39
C ALA A 120 -11.91 2.92 19.31
N ARG A 121 -11.40 2.67 18.09
CA ARG A 121 -11.58 3.55 16.93
C ARG A 121 -12.99 3.41 16.33
N LYS A 122 -13.57 4.56 15.94
CA LYS A 122 -14.68 4.61 14.98
C LYS A 122 -14.15 5.06 13.62
N PRO A 123 -14.73 4.60 12.49
CA PRO A 123 -14.26 4.95 11.13
C PRO A 123 -14.30 6.45 10.78
N THR A 124 -14.97 7.28 11.59
CA THR A 124 -15.17 8.73 11.40
C THR A 124 -14.05 9.61 11.98
N ASP A 125 -13.05 9.04 12.65
CA ASP A 125 -12.09 9.79 13.48
C ASP A 125 -11.22 10.83 12.73
N ILE A 126 -10.99 10.70 11.41
CA ILE A 126 -10.17 11.66 10.65
C ILE A 126 -10.97 12.94 10.35
N SER A 127 -12.24 12.82 9.96
CA SER A 127 -13.13 13.96 9.73
C SER A 127 -13.38 14.74 11.01
N ASP A 128 -13.61 14.03 12.12
CA ASP A 128 -13.85 14.63 13.44
C ASP A 128 -12.63 15.37 13.98
N ALA A 129 -11.42 14.86 13.75
CA ALA A 129 -10.17 15.53 14.12
C ALA A 129 -9.97 16.83 13.34
N PHE A 130 -10.28 16.84 12.05
CA PHE A 130 -10.19 18.02 11.20
C PHE A 130 -11.24 19.07 11.55
N GLN A 131 -12.49 18.65 11.81
CA GLN A 131 -13.56 19.52 12.30
C GLN A 131 -13.20 20.13 13.66
N GLY A 132 -12.62 19.34 14.57
CA GLY A 132 -12.20 19.81 15.88
C GLY A 132 -11.05 20.83 15.85
N LEU A 133 -10.19 20.78 14.81
CA LEU A 133 -9.07 21.71 14.66
C LEU A 133 -9.48 23.03 14.00
N PHE A 134 -10.35 23.00 13.00
CA PHE A 134 -10.59 24.11 12.11
C PHE A 134 -12.05 24.55 12.01
N GLY A 135 -13.01 23.73 12.42
CA GLY A 135 -14.43 23.98 12.21
C GLY A 135 -14.95 25.29 12.79
N ASP A 136 -14.39 25.74 13.90
CA ASP A 136 -14.76 27.01 14.55
C ASP A 136 -14.08 28.22 13.95
N ILE A 137 -12.85 28.03 13.43
CA ILE A 137 -12.03 29.12 12.88
C ILE A 137 -12.47 29.42 11.46
N ILE A 138 -12.89 28.40 10.72
CA ILE A 138 -13.21 28.48 9.28
C ILE A 138 -14.66 28.02 9.02
N SER A 139 -15.59 28.28 9.94
CA SER A 139 -17.00 27.88 9.78
C SER A 139 -17.69 28.51 8.56
N ARG A 140 -17.25 29.70 8.16
CA ARG A 140 -17.61 30.38 6.90
C ARG A 140 -16.44 31.25 6.48
N GLY A 141 -15.76 30.91 5.38
CA GLY A 141 -14.68 31.74 4.91
C GLY A 141 -14.05 31.28 3.63
N VAL A 142 -13.26 32.17 3.07
CA VAL A 142 -12.44 31.92 1.87
C VAL A 142 -11.00 32.28 2.22
N ILE A 143 -10.09 31.36 1.97
CA ILE A 143 -8.65 31.59 2.03
C ILE A 143 -8.10 31.39 0.62
N HIS A 144 -7.64 32.47 -0.01
CA HIS A 144 -7.20 32.39 -1.40
C HIS A 144 -5.91 31.61 -1.59
N ASN A 145 -4.96 31.73 -0.65
CA ASN A 145 -3.71 30.97 -0.69
C ASN A 145 -3.38 30.44 0.70
N VAL A 146 -3.24 29.12 0.81
CA VAL A 146 -2.71 28.45 2.01
C VAL A 146 -1.35 27.87 1.66
N VAL A 147 -0.31 28.25 2.42
CA VAL A 147 1.05 27.75 2.23
C VAL A 147 1.58 27.22 3.55
N LEU A 148 2.02 25.98 3.56
CA LEU A 148 2.74 25.36 4.67
C LEU A 148 4.11 24.94 4.16
N ASN A 149 5.16 25.44 4.78
CA ASN A 149 6.53 25.17 4.39
C ASN A 149 7.26 24.37 5.46
N ASN A 150 7.97 23.34 5.02
CA ASN A 150 8.97 22.63 5.80
C ASN A 150 8.45 22.06 7.13
N GLY A 151 7.21 21.54 7.12
CA GLY A 151 6.62 20.87 8.28
C GLY A 151 7.32 19.56 8.60
N SER A 152 7.27 19.16 9.86
CA SER A 152 7.74 17.85 10.33
C SER A 152 6.77 17.24 11.33
N GLY A 153 6.83 15.94 11.52
CA GLY A 153 5.94 15.26 12.45
C GLY A 153 6.54 14.00 13.05
N GLU A 154 6.08 13.68 14.25
CA GLU A 154 6.40 12.46 14.96
C GLU A 154 5.13 11.74 15.40
N PHE A 155 5.15 10.41 15.32
CA PHE A 155 4.04 9.55 15.70
C PHE A 155 4.39 8.75 16.95
N PHE A 156 3.50 8.78 17.93
CA PHE A 156 3.63 8.06 19.19
C PHE A 156 2.39 7.20 19.49
N THR A 157 2.62 6.06 20.09
CA THR A 157 1.59 5.25 20.75
C THR A 157 1.73 5.42 22.27
N LYS A 158 0.62 5.63 22.97
CA LYS A 158 0.53 5.70 24.42
C LYS A 158 -0.24 4.49 24.93
N SER A 159 0.48 3.55 25.57
CA SER A 159 -0.04 2.49 26.42
C SER A 159 0.39 2.79 27.87
N ASP A 160 1.21 1.97 28.49
CA ASP A 160 1.85 2.24 29.77
C ASP A 160 2.99 3.26 29.66
N SER A 161 3.63 3.33 28.49
CA SER A 161 4.68 4.28 28.15
C SER A 161 4.38 4.97 26.80
N LEU A 162 5.07 6.08 26.56
CA LEU A 162 5.00 6.78 25.27
C LEU A 162 6.10 6.23 24.37
N THR A 163 5.72 5.53 23.28
CA THR A 163 6.64 4.91 22.34
C THR A 163 6.52 5.56 20.98
N LYS A 164 7.64 6.04 20.43
CA LYS A 164 7.70 6.59 19.07
C LYS A 164 7.66 5.44 18.07
N PHE A 165 6.75 5.53 17.08
CA PHE A 165 6.66 4.56 16.00
C PHE A 165 6.82 5.16 14.61
N GLY A 166 7.05 6.48 14.49
CA GLY A 166 7.31 7.05 13.17
C GLY A 166 7.63 8.53 13.17
N SER A 167 8.02 9.02 12.01
CA SER A 167 8.29 10.43 11.74
C SER A 167 8.26 10.75 10.25
N PHE A 168 8.11 12.02 9.92
CA PHE A 168 8.28 12.57 8.57
C PHE A 168 8.90 13.97 8.63
N ASP A 169 9.54 14.36 7.51
CA ASP A 169 10.17 15.66 7.34
C ASP A 169 9.73 16.34 6.03
N ASN A 170 10.03 17.64 5.92
CA ASN A 170 9.84 18.42 4.70
C ASN A 170 8.42 18.33 4.12
N PHE A 171 7.41 18.38 5.01
CA PHE A 171 6.02 18.45 4.58
C PHE A 171 5.68 19.86 4.09
N ASN A 172 5.18 19.95 2.87
CA ASN A 172 4.78 21.19 2.26
C ASN A 172 3.37 21.06 1.71
N ILE A 173 2.58 22.13 1.82
CA ILE A 173 1.25 22.25 1.20
C ILE A 173 1.17 23.61 0.53
N SER A 174 0.58 23.66 -0.66
CA SER A 174 0.10 24.86 -1.31
C SER A 174 -1.33 24.60 -1.79
N ALA A 175 -2.29 25.42 -1.33
CA ALA A 175 -3.68 25.29 -1.73
C ALA A 175 -4.24 26.64 -2.15
N VAL A 176 -5.08 26.65 -3.17
CA VAL A 176 -5.68 27.84 -3.78
C VAL A 176 -7.19 27.79 -3.63
N ASP A 177 -7.79 28.93 -3.23
CA ASP A 177 -9.22 29.15 -3.07
C ASP A 177 -9.88 28.09 -2.19
N LEU A 178 -9.39 27.96 -0.95
CA LEU A 178 -10.01 27.12 0.06
C LEU A 178 -11.31 27.77 0.55
N GLU A 179 -12.45 27.15 0.25
CA GLU A 179 -13.79 27.58 0.66
C GLU A 179 -14.44 26.52 1.54
N THR A 180 -15.04 26.96 2.63
CA THR A 180 -15.88 26.12 3.47
C THR A 180 -17.15 26.83 3.89
N ASP A 181 -18.19 26.06 4.19
CA ASP A 181 -19.46 26.51 4.73
C ASP A 181 -20.04 25.47 5.70
N SER A 182 -21.09 25.84 6.43
CA SER A 182 -21.70 24.96 7.45
C SER A 182 -22.28 23.65 6.89
N VAL A 183 -22.57 23.57 5.61
CA VAL A 183 -23.05 22.34 4.94
C VAL A 183 -21.86 21.46 4.58
N ARG A 184 -20.79 22.04 4.03
CA ARG A 184 -19.57 21.31 3.62
C ARG A 184 -18.80 20.70 4.78
N LEU A 185 -18.88 21.29 5.98
CA LEU A 185 -18.27 20.70 7.16
C LEU A 185 -18.77 19.28 7.48
N ASN A 186 -19.92 18.87 6.93
CA ASN A 186 -20.45 17.51 7.07
C ASN A 186 -20.00 16.55 5.95
N TYR A 187 -19.19 16.98 5.00
CA TYR A 187 -18.60 16.11 3.98
C TYR A 187 -17.34 15.44 4.51
N ALA A 188 -16.96 14.31 3.97
CA ALA A 188 -15.68 13.65 4.27
C ALA A 188 -14.48 14.57 3.92
N ILE A 189 -14.63 15.41 2.87
CA ILE A 189 -13.72 16.51 2.56
C ILE A 189 -14.48 17.82 2.86
N PRO A 190 -14.20 18.48 3.99
CA PRO A 190 -15.02 19.59 4.50
C PRO A 190 -14.78 20.95 3.81
N PHE A 191 -14.05 20.97 2.70
CA PHE A 191 -13.72 22.20 1.97
C PHE A 191 -13.75 21.96 0.45
N LYS A 192 -13.94 23.05 -0.29
CA LYS A 192 -13.74 23.12 -1.73
C LYS A 192 -12.41 23.80 -2.01
N LEU A 193 -11.66 23.29 -2.95
CA LEU A 193 -10.38 23.84 -3.40
C LEU A 193 -10.43 24.07 -4.90
N LYS A 194 -9.74 25.09 -5.39
CA LYS A 194 -9.46 25.24 -6.81
C LYS A 194 -8.29 24.35 -7.20
N SER A 195 -7.21 24.38 -6.44
CA SER A 195 -6.09 23.47 -6.60
C SER A 195 -5.37 23.24 -5.27
N ILE A 196 -4.69 22.10 -5.17
CA ILE A 196 -3.82 21.76 -4.05
C ILE A 196 -2.61 20.97 -4.55
N SER A 197 -1.43 21.36 -4.06
CA SER A 197 -0.24 20.53 -4.17
C SER A 197 0.31 20.23 -2.78
N SER A 198 0.85 19.03 -2.59
CA SER A 198 1.49 18.66 -1.34
C SER A 198 2.72 17.79 -1.62
N SER A 199 3.72 17.87 -0.74
CA SER A 199 4.90 17.02 -0.81
C SER A 199 5.42 16.71 0.59
N LEU A 200 6.08 15.56 0.71
CA LEU A 200 6.64 15.07 1.97
C LEU A 200 7.90 14.28 1.66
N LYS A 201 8.87 14.27 2.58
CA LYS A 201 10.08 13.47 2.48
C LYS A 201 10.31 12.68 3.77
N ASN A 202 11.08 11.60 3.63
CA ASN A 202 11.59 10.81 4.75
C ASN A 202 10.48 10.34 5.73
N LEU A 203 9.36 9.83 5.20
CA LEU A 203 8.39 9.16 6.07
C LEU A 203 8.98 7.82 6.52
N HIS A 204 8.94 7.59 7.82
CA HIS A 204 9.30 6.31 8.44
C HIS A 204 8.25 5.92 9.48
N LEU A 205 7.79 4.65 9.41
CA LEU A 205 6.82 4.08 10.34
C LEU A 205 7.30 2.70 10.79
N GLN A 206 7.39 2.47 12.10
CA GLN A 206 7.55 1.15 12.68
C GLN A 206 6.17 0.50 12.80
N LEU A 207 5.92 -0.57 12.06
CA LEU A 207 4.60 -1.22 12.01
C LEU A 207 4.41 -2.22 13.16
N ASP A 208 5.48 -2.97 13.48
CA ASP A 208 5.58 -3.85 14.64
C ASP A 208 7.02 -3.85 15.17
N GLU A 209 7.41 -4.82 16.01
CA GLU A 209 8.74 -4.87 16.63
C GLU A 209 9.89 -5.06 15.61
N GLU A 210 9.62 -5.65 14.44
CA GLU A 210 10.63 -6.02 13.45
C GLU A 210 10.39 -5.39 12.08
N LEU A 211 9.13 -5.00 11.76
CA LEU A 211 8.73 -4.56 10.43
C LEU A 211 8.56 -3.05 10.36
N SER A 212 9.22 -2.43 9.42
CA SER A 212 9.16 -0.98 9.16
C SER A 212 8.67 -0.67 7.74
N PHE A 213 8.00 0.47 7.61
CA PHE A 213 7.65 1.09 6.35
C PHE A 213 8.37 2.42 6.20
N SER A 214 8.93 2.68 5.04
CA SER A 214 9.54 3.97 4.72
C SER A 214 9.17 4.45 3.32
N LEU A 215 9.18 5.76 3.15
CA LEU A 215 8.91 6.43 1.88
C LEU A 215 9.89 7.61 1.76
N GLY A 216 10.74 7.58 0.74
CA GLY A 216 11.74 8.63 0.50
C GLY A 216 11.12 9.94 0.06
N GLY A 217 10.06 9.89 -0.74
CA GLY A 217 9.33 11.06 -1.19
C GLY A 217 7.91 10.78 -1.63
N PHE A 218 7.05 11.76 -1.38
CA PHE A 218 5.67 11.81 -1.84
C PHE A 218 5.40 13.18 -2.43
N SER A 219 4.68 13.26 -3.52
CA SER A 219 4.05 14.48 -4.01
C SER A 219 2.68 14.22 -4.60
N PHE A 220 1.80 15.16 -4.41
CA PHE A 220 0.47 15.23 -5.02
C PHE A 220 0.28 16.58 -5.67
N ASP A 221 -0.32 16.61 -6.84
CA ASP A 221 -0.70 17.82 -7.57
C ASP A 221 -2.08 17.62 -8.19
N SER A 222 -3.06 18.40 -7.74
CA SER A 222 -4.43 18.32 -8.25
C SER A 222 -4.60 18.91 -9.65
N ASP A 223 -3.70 19.79 -10.11
CA ASP A 223 -3.76 20.33 -11.46
C ASP A 223 -3.22 19.32 -12.48
N ALA A 224 -2.35 18.42 -12.03
CA ALA A 224 -1.84 17.28 -12.80
C ALA A 224 -2.66 16.01 -12.58
N ASP A 225 -3.61 16.00 -11.64
CA ASP A 225 -4.38 14.83 -11.19
C ASP A 225 -3.47 13.62 -10.88
N ALA A 226 -2.35 13.87 -10.20
CA ALA A 226 -1.31 12.86 -10.03
C ALA A 226 -0.75 12.78 -8.60
N PHE A 227 -0.49 11.52 -8.17
CA PHE A 227 0.41 11.19 -7.06
C PHE A 227 1.71 10.62 -7.60
N ASP A 228 2.83 10.99 -6.96
CA ASP A 228 4.17 10.46 -7.22
C ASP A 228 4.79 10.02 -5.88
N LEU A 229 5.13 8.74 -5.75
CA LEU A 229 5.77 8.15 -4.58
C LEU A 229 7.11 7.55 -4.99
N ARG A 230 8.15 7.81 -4.19
CA ARG A 230 9.52 7.37 -4.48
C ARG A 230 10.14 6.67 -3.30
N ASP A 231 10.92 5.62 -3.61
CA ASP A 231 11.65 4.82 -2.63
C ASP A 231 10.75 4.32 -1.49
N LEU A 232 9.63 3.67 -1.88
CA LEU A 232 8.74 2.99 -0.96
C LEU A 232 9.37 1.67 -0.55
N LYS A 233 9.49 1.43 0.76
CA LYS A 233 10.09 0.23 1.29
C LYS A 233 9.31 -0.31 2.48
N LEU A 234 9.03 -1.62 2.45
CA LEU A 234 8.57 -2.43 3.57
C LEU A 234 9.67 -3.46 3.86
N ALA A 235 10.27 -3.41 5.04
CA ALA A 235 11.42 -4.25 5.34
C ALA A 235 11.48 -4.62 6.81
N TYR A 236 12.01 -5.82 7.08
CA TYR A 236 12.38 -6.25 8.42
C TYR A 236 13.68 -5.57 8.86
N GLU A 237 13.90 -5.46 10.18
CA GLU A 237 15.09 -4.81 10.76
C GLU A 237 16.39 -5.49 10.29
N ASP A 238 16.45 -6.82 10.39
CA ASP A 238 17.60 -7.60 9.89
C ASP A 238 17.35 -8.09 8.46
N SER A 239 16.37 -8.99 8.28
CA SER A 239 15.88 -9.51 6.99
C SER A 239 14.63 -10.36 7.22
N ASN A 240 13.87 -10.61 6.16
CA ASN A 240 12.73 -11.54 6.22
C ASN A 240 13.18 -12.98 6.57
N LEU A 241 14.39 -13.39 6.20
CA LEU A 241 14.96 -14.69 6.57
C LEU A 241 15.16 -14.82 8.09
N GLU A 242 15.78 -13.82 8.72
CA GLU A 242 15.99 -13.82 10.16
C GLU A 242 14.66 -13.75 10.92
N ALA A 243 13.72 -12.94 10.45
CA ALA A 243 12.38 -12.85 11.01
C ALA A 243 11.64 -14.20 10.91
N ALA A 244 11.73 -14.90 9.76
CA ALA A 244 11.14 -16.23 9.56
C ALA A 244 11.78 -17.32 10.44
N ILE A 245 13.07 -17.19 10.77
CA ILE A 245 13.76 -18.10 11.68
C ILE A 245 13.34 -17.84 13.14
N ARG A 246 13.16 -16.58 13.55
CA ARG A 246 12.73 -16.21 14.91
C ARG A 246 11.26 -16.52 15.18
N SER A 247 10.40 -16.46 14.17
CA SER A 247 8.96 -16.66 14.31
C SER A 247 8.59 -18.00 14.95
N ASP A 248 7.57 -18.03 15.76
CA ASP A 248 7.03 -19.25 16.40
C ASP A 248 6.09 -20.04 15.46
N VAL A 249 5.56 -19.40 14.42
CA VAL A 249 4.55 -19.99 13.50
C VAL A 249 4.89 -19.71 12.03
N GLN A 250 4.33 -20.54 11.14
CA GLN A 250 4.39 -20.27 9.70
C GLN A 250 3.58 -19.04 9.35
N LYS A 251 4.21 -18.10 8.65
CA LYS A 251 3.56 -17.00 7.94
C LYS A 251 4.41 -16.57 6.76
N ASP A 252 3.86 -15.72 5.92
CA ASP A 252 4.62 -15.09 4.84
C ASP A 252 5.38 -13.88 5.39
N PHE A 253 6.67 -13.80 5.09
CA PHE A 253 7.58 -12.72 5.48
C PHE A 253 7.92 -11.92 4.23
N ILE A 254 7.13 -10.86 4.01
CA ILE A 254 7.16 -10.08 2.77
C ILE A 254 8.00 -8.82 2.96
N GLU A 255 8.98 -8.62 2.09
CA GLU A 255 9.70 -7.36 1.90
C GLU A 255 9.36 -6.77 0.54
N ILE A 256 9.20 -5.46 0.47
CA ILE A 256 8.85 -4.72 -0.74
C ILE A 256 9.77 -3.52 -0.87
N ASP A 257 10.34 -3.32 -2.06
CA ASP A 257 11.07 -2.11 -2.44
C ASP A 257 10.51 -1.65 -3.80
N VAL A 258 9.93 -0.45 -3.87
CA VAL A 258 9.43 0.17 -5.10
C VAL A 258 10.15 1.49 -5.30
N LYS A 259 10.87 1.62 -6.40
CA LYS A 259 11.60 2.87 -6.69
C LYS A 259 10.68 4.01 -7.06
N HIS A 260 9.65 3.71 -7.84
CA HIS A 260 8.71 4.72 -8.29
C HIS A 260 7.31 4.13 -8.44
N LEU A 261 6.33 4.77 -7.79
CA LEU A 261 4.91 4.51 -7.97
C LEU A 261 4.22 5.81 -8.34
N LYS A 262 3.58 5.84 -9.51
CA LYS A 262 2.84 7.00 -10.01
C LYS A 262 1.38 6.64 -10.21
N ILE A 263 0.48 7.51 -9.76
CA ILE A 263 -0.96 7.38 -9.97
C ILE A 263 -1.44 8.61 -10.72
N GLU A 264 -2.12 8.43 -11.82
CA GLU A 264 -2.52 9.49 -12.75
C GLU A 264 -4.02 9.46 -13.02
N GLN A 265 -4.57 10.61 -13.42
CA GLN A 265 -5.99 10.79 -13.69
C GLN A 265 -6.85 10.44 -12.47
N ILE A 266 -6.46 11.00 -11.32
CA ILE A 266 -7.12 10.74 -10.05
C ILE A 266 -8.31 11.66 -9.88
N SER A 267 -9.43 11.06 -9.48
CA SER A 267 -10.57 11.80 -8.96
C SER A 267 -11.06 11.18 -7.65
N ALA A 268 -11.22 12.02 -6.65
CA ALA A 268 -11.84 11.64 -5.38
C ALA A 268 -13.26 12.20 -5.33
N ARG A 269 -14.23 11.35 -5.02
CA ARG A 269 -15.64 11.73 -4.85
C ARG A 269 -16.00 11.58 -3.38
N SER A 270 -16.64 12.57 -2.81
CA SER A 270 -17.19 12.50 -1.45
C SER A 270 -18.62 12.97 -1.39
N SER A 271 -19.39 12.46 -0.44
CA SER A 271 -20.78 12.83 -0.19
C SER A 271 -20.98 13.34 1.24
N ILE A 272 -22.13 14.00 1.49
CA ILE A 272 -22.55 14.45 2.83
C ILE A 272 -22.73 13.31 3.84
N TYR A 273 -22.81 12.07 3.37
CA TYR A 273 -22.93 10.89 4.24
C TYR A 273 -21.57 10.28 4.63
N GLY A 274 -20.46 11.00 4.36
CA GLY A 274 -19.12 10.53 4.65
C GLY A 274 -18.60 9.45 3.70
N ASN A 275 -19.38 9.04 2.68
CA ASN A 275 -18.92 8.09 1.68
C ASN A 275 -17.95 8.78 0.72
N TRP A 276 -16.83 8.12 0.45
CA TRP A 276 -15.84 8.60 -0.50
C TRP A 276 -15.36 7.43 -1.37
N SER A 277 -14.92 7.74 -2.57
CA SER A 277 -14.34 6.78 -3.51
C SER A 277 -13.20 7.43 -4.28
N VAL A 278 -12.25 6.61 -4.69
CA VAL A 278 -11.12 7.02 -5.52
C VAL A 278 -11.21 6.34 -6.87
N VAL A 279 -11.10 7.12 -7.92
CA VAL A 279 -10.98 6.63 -9.30
C VAL A 279 -9.62 7.04 -9.82
N ALA A 280 -8.88 6.13 -10.43
CA ALA A 280 -7.60 6.39 -11.08
C ALA A 280 -7.59 5.81 -12.49
N GLY A 281 -7.08 6.56 -13.47
CA GLY A 281 -6.94 6.07 -14.84
C GLY A 281 -5.73 5.15 -14.98
N LEU A 282 -4.59 5.52 -14.40
CA LEU A 282 -3.35 4.74 -14.53
C LEU A 282 -2.57 4.71 -13.22
N ILE A 283 -2.20 3.51 -12.78
CA ILE A 283 -1.18 3.29 -11.74
C ILE A 283 0.03 2.66 -12.41
N THR A 284 1.19 3.31 -12.33
CA THR A 284 2.46 2.76 -12.79
C THR A 284 3.33 2.41 -11.59
N ILE A 285 3.75 1.15 -11.49
CA ILE A 285 4.69 0.64 -10.50
C ILE A 285 5.98 0.31 -11.25
N ASP A 286 7.04 1.05 -11.02
CA ASP A 286 8.33 0.85 -11.69
C ASP A 286 9.39 0.39 -10.70
N SER A 287 10.13 -0.65 -11.10
CA SER A 287 11.21 -1.22 -10.33
C SER A 287 10.75 -1.73 -8.94
N LEU A 288 9.67 -2.52 -8.94
CA LEU A 288 9.24 -3.29 -7.76
C LEU A 288 10.20 -4.46 -7.56
N ASN A 289 10.73 -4.60 -6.35
CA ASN A 289 11.37 -5.82 -5.86
C ASN A 289 10.56 -6.33 -4.67
N LEU A 290 9.85 -7.46 -4.88
CA LEU A 290 9.07 -8.14 -3.87
C LEU A 290 9.75 -9.45 -3.49
N HIS A 291 10.03 -9.64 -2.22
CA HIS A 291 10.62 -10.87 -1.67
C HIS A 291 9.67 -11.46 -0.62
N ASP A 292 9.06 -12.60 -0.93
CA ASP A 292 8.23 -13.37 -0.01
C ASP A 292 8.97 -14.62 0.44
N LEU A 293 9.05 -14.85 1.75
CA LEU A 293 9.71 -16.00 2.34
C LEU A 293 8.80 -16.69 3.36
N ARG A 294 8.72 -18.03 3.27
CA ARG A 294 8.02 -18.88 4.23
C ARG A 294 8.92 -19.96 4.80
N ASN A 295 8.85 -20.17 6.13
CA ASN A 295 9.58 -21.23 6.82
C ASN A 295 8.63 -22.38 7.23
N LYS A 296 8.68 -23.51 6.49
CA LYS A 296 7.84 -24.71 6.75
C LYS A 296 8.30 -25.55 7.95
N ASN A 297 9.46 -25.27 8.54
CA ASN A 297 9.87 -25.91 9.80
C ASN A 297 9.06 -25.43 11.03
N LYS A 298 8.28 -24.38 10.88
CA LYS A 298 7.45 -23.82 11.95
C LYS A 298 6.04 -24.43 11.91
N PRO A 299 5.35 -24.57 13.06
CA PRO A 299 3.97 -25.05 13.08
C PRO A 299 3.03 -24.03 12.42
N ARG A 300 1.95 -24.50 11.84
CA ARG A 300 0.89 -23.62 11.31
C ARG A 300 0.16 -22.90 12.46
N PRO A 301 -0.31 -21.67 12.25
CA PRO A 301 -1.22 -21.00 13.19
C PRO A 301 -2.47 -21.84 13.42
N VAL A 302 -2.98 -21.85 14.67
CA VAL A 302 -4.19 -22.61 15.04
C VAL A 302 -5.43 -22.05 14.34
N ASP A 303 -5.52 -20.73 14.22
CA ASP A 303 -6.63 -19.99 13.61
C ASP A 303 -6.16 -19.32 12.29
N GLU A 304 -5.63 -20.13 11.36
CA GLU A 304 -5.20 -19.61 10.04
C GLU A 304 -6.45 -19.14 9.27
N PRO A 305 -6.55 -17.88 8.84
CA PRO A 305 -7.68 -17.39 8.07
C PRO A 305 -7.65 -17.94 6.63
N GLU A 306 -8.84 -18.11 6.06
CA GLU A 306 -8.96 -18.41 4.63
C GLU A 306 -8.32 -17.29 3.81
N LYS A 307 -7.60 -17.66 2.74
CA LYS A 307 -6.97 -16.71 1.84
C LYS A 307 -7.91 -16.43 0.66
N PRO A 308 -8.13 -15.17 0.29
CA PRO A 308 -8.92 -14.83 -0.88
C PRO A 308 -8.23 -15.25 -2.18
N MET A 309 -8.99 -15.27 -3.27
CA MET A 309 -8.49 -15.38 -4.63
C MET A 309 -8.26 -13.97 -5.21
N PHE A 310 -8.10 -13.84 -6.53
CA PHE A 310 -7.78 -12.54 -7.15
C PHE A 310 -8.81 -11.45 -6.88
N GLU A 311 -10.11 -11.75 -6.97
CA GLU A 311 -11.18 -10.80 -6.70
C GLU A 311 -11.20 -10.39 -5.22
N GLY A 312 -11.21 -11.35 -4.32
CA GLY A 312 -11.21 -11.09 -2.88
C GLY A 312 -9.95 -10.38 -2.38
N MET A 313 -8.79 -10.51 -3.07
CA MET A 313 -7.63 -9.68 -2.75
C MET A 313 -7.89 -8.19 -3.04
N VAL A 314 -8.62 -7.87 -4.11
CA VAL A 314 -9.00 -6.48 -4.42
C VAL A 314 -10.03 -5.96 -3.40
N GLU A 315 -10.95 -6.80 -2.94
CA GLU A 315 -11.95 -6.47 -1.91
C GLU A 315 -11.32 -6.17 -0.52
N LEU A 316 -10.11 -6.64 -0.25
CA LEU A 316 -9.38 -6.29 0.98
C LEU A 316 -8.94 -4.82 1.03
N ILE A 317 -9.02 -4.08 -0.08
CA ILE A 317 -8.74 -2.64 -0.09
C ILE A 317 -9.81 -1.93 0.76
N PRO A 318 -9.43 -1.21 1.85
CA PRO A 318 -10.38 -0.75 2.87
C PRO A 318 -11.19 0.48 2.45
N PHE A 319 -11.21 0.80 1.17
CA PHE A 319 -11.97 1.93 0.61
C PHE A 319 -12.40 1.64 -0.85
N PRO A 320 -13.49 2.25 -1.31
CA PRO A 320 -13.92 2.14 -2.70
C PRO A 320 -12.88 2.67 -3.67
N LEU A 321 -12.31 1.78 -4.48
CA LEU A 321 -11.29 2.05 -5.48
C LEU A 321 -11.73 1.51 -6.84
N GLU A 322 -11.57 2.32 -7.89
CA GLU A 322 -11.73 1.95 -9.29
C GLU A 322 -10.46 2.37 -10.05
N VAL A 323 -9.79 1.44 -10.71
CA VAL A 323 -8.58 1.70 -11.49
C VAL A 323 -8.74 1.12 -12.89
N ASP A 324 -8.61 1.97 -13.91
CA ASP A 324 -8.69 1.50 -15.29
C ASP A 324 -7.52 0.58 -15.64
N THR A 325 -6.30 0.99 -15.31
CA THR A 325 -5.09 0.22 -15.62
C THR A 325 -4.04 0.33 -14.53
N ILE A 326 -3.48 -0.82 -14.12
CA ILE A 326 -2.24 -0.90 -13.33
C ILE A 326 -1.16 -1.48 -14.21
N ARG A 327 -0.03 -0.79 -14.31
CA ARG A 327 1.12 -1.21 -15.11
C ARG A 327 2.34 -1.42 -14.23
N VAL A 328 2.89 -2.63 -14.27
CA VAL A 328 4.12 -3.01 -13.54
C VAL A 328 5.25 -3.09 -14.55
N LEU A 329 6.39 -2.43 -14.28
CA LEU A 329 7.53 -2.33 -15.19
C LEU A 329 8.83 -2.66 -14.45
N ASN A 330 9.80 -3.23 -15.17
CA ASN A 330 11.19 -3.44 -14.70
C ASN A 330 11.27 -4.09 -13.31
N SER A 331 10.37 -5.02 -13.02
CA SER A 331 10.13 -5.52 -11.67
C SER A 331 10.67 -6.92 -11.47
N GLN A 332 10.73 -7.34 -10.22
CA GLN A 332 11.15 -8.68 -9.81
C GLN A 332 10.31 -9.17 -8.65
N ILE A 333 9.92 -10.45 -8.69
CA ILE A 333 9.29 -11.14 -7.57
C ILE A 333 10.14 -12.36 -7.24
N THR A 334 10.52 -12.50 -5.97
CA THR A 334 11.18 -13.69 -5.43
C THR A 334 10.25 -14.36 -4.42
N TYR A 335 9.87 -15.60 -4.70
CA TYR A 335 9.21 -16.46 -3.73
C TYR A 335 10.22 -17.46 -3.18
N ALA A 336 10.46 -17.44 -1.88
CA ALA A 336 11.41 -18.30 -1.20
C ALA A 336 10.73 -19.18 -0.13
N GLN A 337 11.23 -20.40 0.06
CA GLN A 337 10.70 -21.31 1.06
C GLN A 337 11.82 -22.13 1.69
N ILE A 338 11.82 -22.21 3.02
CA ILE A 338 12.60 -23.20 3.76
C ILE A 338 11.71 -24.43 3.91
N SER A 339 12.02 -25.51 3.19
CA SER A 339 11.26 -26.77 3.25
C SER A 339 11.47 -27.47 4.59
N GLU A 340 10.54 -28.37 4.96
CA GLU A 340 10.60 -29.13 6.20
C GLU A 340 11.90 -29.95 6.28
N GLY A 341 12.61 -29.86 7.42
CA GLY A 341 13.90 -30.50 7.64
C GLY A 341 15.09 -29.84 6.95
N LYS A 342 14.90 -28.77 6.18
CA LYS A 342 15.98 -27.99 5.54
C LYS A 342 16.31 -26.73 6.35
N THR A 343 17.51 -26.18 6.15
CA THR A 343 17.98 -24.97 6.83
C THR A 343 18.14 -23.78 5.89
N LYS A 344 18.20 -24.03 4.57
CA LYS A 344 18.35 -22.99 3.56
C LYS A 344 17.09 -22.87 2.73
N PRO A 345 16.70 -21.66 2.31
CA PRO A 345 15.59 -21.46 1.41
C PRO A 345 15.94 -21.89 -0.02
N GLY A 346 15.00 -22.53 -0.70
CA GLY A 346 14.95 -22.55 -2.16
C GLY A 346 14.11 -21.39 -2.65
N SER A 347 14.38 -20.86 -3.86
CA SER A 347 13.66 -19.72 -4.40
C SER A 347 13.27 -19.87 -5.87
N LEU A 348 12.12 -19.29 -6.21
CA LEU A 348 11.68 -19.01 -7.57
C LEU A 348 11.75 -17.50 -7.79
N ASN A 349 12.46 -17.09 -8.84
CA ASN A 349 12.64 -15.68 -9.18
C ASN A 349 11.93 -15.41 -10.51
N PHE A 350 11.10 -14.38 -10.52
CA PHE A 350 10.44 -13.85 -11.71
C PHE A 350 11.12 -12.50 -12.01
N GLU A 351 12.11 -12.52 -12.88
CA GLU A 351 12.96 -11.38 -13.23
C GLU A 351 12.43 -10.64 -14.46
N ASN A 352 12.76 -9.36 -14.61
CA ASN A 352 12.29 -8.50 -15.69
C ASN A 352 10.77 -8.55 -15.86
N LEU A 353 10.06 -8.66 -14.74
CA LEU A 353 8.61 -8.74 -14.71
C LEU A 353 8.02 -7.45 -15.28
N SER A 354 7.15 -7.60 -16.27
CA SER A 354 6.20 -6.59 -16.70
C SER A 354 4.79 -7.17 -16.64
N ALA A 355 3.84 -6.36 -16.18
CA ALA A 355 2.44 -6.77 -16.13
C ALA A 355 1.51 -5.59 -16.39
N GLU A 356 0.34 -5.89 -16.95
CA GLU A 356 -0.77 -4.97 -17.09
C GLU A 356 -2.03 -5.61 -16.50
N ILE A 357 -2.67 -4.88 -15.56
CA ILE A 357 -3.91 -5.30 -14.91
C ILE A 357 -4.95 -4.24 -15.25
N THR A 358 -6.07 -4.63 -15.84
CA THR A 358 -7.11 -3.69 -16.25
C THR A 358 -8.40 -3.94 -15.49
N HIS A 359 -9.13 -2.84 -15.28
CA HIS A 359 -10.46 -2.85 -14.66
C HIS A 359 -10.47 -3.42 -13.23
N VAL A 360 -9.68 -2.81 -12.35
CA VAL A 360 -9.60 -3.20 -10.92
C VAL A 360 -10.64 -2.41 -10.12
N VAL A 361 -11.61 -3.10 -9.51
CA VAL A 361 -12.73 -2.49 -8.77
C VAL A 361 -12.89 -3.19 -7.43
N SER A 362 -12.74 -2.43 -6.32
CA SER A 362 -12.78 -2.98 -4.96
C SER A 362 -14.19 -3.04 -4.34
N LEU A 363 -15.20 -2.45 -4.96
CA LEU A 363 -16.56 -2.38 -4.41
C LEU A 363 -17.54 -3.19 -5.26
N ASP A 364 -18.13 -4.24 -4.69
CA ASP A 364 -19.08 -5.14 -5.35
C ASP A 364 -20.16 -4.43 -6.17
N SER A 365 -20.73 -3.33 -5.64
CA SER A 365 -21.79 -2.59 -6.32
C SER A 365 -21.36 -1.88 -7.60
N LEU A 366 -20.06 -1.73 -7.84
CA LEU A 366 -19.46 -1.13 -9.03
C LEU A 366 -18.83 -2.18 -9.96
N GLN A 367 -18.66 -3.40 -9.48
CA GLN A 367 -18.10 -4.50 -10.24
C GLN A 367 -19.01 -4.92 -11.40
N SER A 368 -18.47 -4.88 -12.61
CA SER A 368 -19.14 -5.36 -13.82
C SER A 368 -18.09 -5.76 -14.85
N GLY A 369 -18.38 -6.77 -15.67
CA GLY A 369 -17.40 -7.27 -16.64
C GLY A 369 -16.34 -8.14 -15.99
N GLU A 370 -15.06 -7.89 -16.30
CA GLU A 370 -13.95 -8.74 -15.88
C GLU A 370 -12.67 -7.91 -15.64
N MET A 371 -11.88 -8.32 -14.66
CA MET A 371 -10.50 -7.87 -14.48
C MET A 371 -9.58 -8.75 -15.33
N LEU A 372 -8.71 -8.14 -16.12
CA LEU A 372 -7.73 -8.85 -16.94
C LEU A 372 -6.33 -8.61 -16.39
N ILE A 373 -5.53 -9.67 -16.33
CA ILE A 373 -4.12 -9.62 -15.94
C ILE A 373 -3.30 -10.22 -17.07
N HIS A 374 -2.39 -9.46 -17.63
CA HIS A 374 -1.37 -9.94 -18.56
C HIS A 374 0.01 -9.74 -17.93
N GLY A 375 0.84 -10.77 -17.92
CA GLY A 375 2.18 -10.70 -17.32
C GLY A 375 3.22 -11.48 -18.12
N GLU A 376 4.42 -10.91 -18.19
CA GLU A 376 5.62 -11.54 -18.76
C GLU A 376 6.77 -11.43 -17.77
N ALA A 377 7.60 -12.46 -17.67
CA ALA A 377 8.79 -12.49 -16.81
C ALA A 377 9.82 -13.47 -17.37
N ILE A 378 11.03 -13.42 -16.79
CA ILE A 378 12.04 -14.45 -17.00
C ILE A 378 12.16 -15.26 -15.72
N LEU A 379 11.79 -16.54 -15.78
CA LEU A 379 11.88 -17.43 -14.63
C LEU A 379 13.37 -17.79 -14.38
N ASN A 380 13.87 -17.42 -13.18
CA ASN A 380 15.24 -17.67 -12.71
C ASN A 380 16.35 -17.28 -13.70
N GLY A 381 16.15 -16.23 -14.49
CA GLY A 381 17.12 -15.69 -15.44
C GLY A 381 17.30 -16.49 -16.74
N PHE A 382 16.56 -17.59 -16.96
CA PHE A 382 16.78 -18.44 -18.14
C PHE A 382 15.51 -18.82 -18.93
N ALA A 383 14.31 -18.77 -18.36
CA ALA A 383 13.08 -19.22 -19.02
C ALA A 383 12.06 -18.09 -19.16
N PRO A 384 11.90 -17.49 -20.34
CA PRO A 384 10.82 -16.54 -20.58
C PRO A 384 9.46 -17.20 -20.36
N MET A 385 8.56 -16.49 -19.68
CA MET A 385 7.20 -16.96 -19.40
C MET A 385 6.17 -15.86 -19.65
N ARG A 386 4.94 -16.29 -19.95
CA ARG A 386 3.77 -15.42 -20.11
C ARG A 386 2.60 -16.00 -19.33
N MET A 387 1.76 -15.11 -18.83
CA MET A 387 0.57 -15.47 -18.08
C MET A 387 -0.56 -14.49 -18.40
N ASP A 388 -1.72 -15.03 -18.74
CA ASP A 388 -2.97 -14.29 -18.91
C ASP A 388 -3.99 -14.81 -17.89
N VAL A 389 -4.62 -13.91 -17.14
CA VAL A 389 -5.68 -14.25 -16.19
C VAL A 389 -6.91 -13.39 -16.49
N THR A 390 -8.07 -14.04 -16.52
CA THR A 390 -9.38 -13.40 -16.62
C THR A 390 -10.15 -13.67 -15.33
N VAL A 391 -10.59 -12.62 -14.65
CA VAL A 391 -11.35 -12.68 -13.40
C VAL A 391 -12.71 -12.03 -13.62
N PRO A 392 -13.76 -12.80 -13.89
CA PRO A 392 -15.12 -12.27 -14.03
C PRO A 392 -15.61 -11.73 -12.69
N TYR A 393 -16.18 -10.53 -12.69
CA TYR A 393 -16.86 -9.96 -11.52
C TYR A 393 -18.27 -10.52 -11.29
N THR A 394 -18.73 -11.41 -12.16
CA THR A 394 -20.01 -12.12 -12.00
C THR A 394 -19.76 -13.41 -11.23
N ARG A 395 -20.16 -13.42 -9.98
CA ARG A 395 -20.07 -14.61 -9.12
C ARG A 395 -21.24 -15.57 -9.42
N GLU A 396 -20.92 -16.77 -9.89
CA GLU A 396 -21.89 -17.86 -9.90
C GLU A 396 -22.06 -18.38 -8.46
N GLU A 397 -23.26 -18.31 -7.90
CA GLU A 397 -23.57 -18.73 -6.53
C GLU A 397 -22.73 -18.02 -5.43
N GLY A 398 -22.22 -16.79 -5.70
CA GLY A 398 -21.41 -16.03 -4.74
C GLY A 398 -19.97 -16.50 -4.59
N LYS A 399 -19.47 -17.32 -5.51
CA LYS A 399 -18.10 -17.88 -5.47
C LYS A 399 -17.17 -17.14 -6.40
N GLU A 400 -15.95 -16.88 -5.93
CA GLU A 400 -14.88 -16.35 -6.77
C GLU A 400 -14.45 -17.39 -7.83
N ASN A 401 -14.14 -16.92 -9.05
CA ASN A 401 -13.62 -17.76 -10.13
C ASN A 401 -12.60 -17.00 -10.96
N PHE A 402 -11.76 -17.72 -11.70
CA PHE A 402 -10.86 -17.14 -12.69
C PHE A 402 -10.45 -18.17 -13.74
N GLN A 403 -10.06 -17.67 -14.90
CA GLN A 403 -9.41 -18.45 -15.96
C GLN A 403 -7.95 -18.00 -16.08
N LEU A 404 -7.04 -18.98 -16.29
CA LEU A 404 -5.63 -18.71 -16.46
C LEU A 404 -5.09 -19.47 -17.68
N LYS A 405 -4.23 -18.80 -18.45
CA LYS A 405 -3.37 -19.40 -19.47
C LYS A 405 -1.94 -19.00 -19.16
N ALA A 406 -1.04 -19.98 -19.05
CA ALA A 406 0.37 -19.70 -18.88
C ALA A 406 1.23 -20.55 -19.81
N SER A 407 2.35 -20.01 -20.21
CA SER A 407 3.35 -20.68 -21.04
C SER A 407 4.76 -20.33 -20.58
N VAL A 408 5.68 -21.28 -20.75
CA VAL A 408 7.11 -21.12 -20.53
C VAL A 408 7.84 -21.53 -21.79
N ASP A 409 8.73 -20.67 -22.26
CA ASP A 409 9.54 -20.89 -23.46
C ASP A 409 10.65 -21.94 -23.21
N PRO A 410 11.20 -22.58 -24.25
CA PRO A 410 12.20 -23.63 -24.14
C PRO A 410 13.43 -23.26 -23.32
N PHE A 411 13.91 -24.21 -22.49
CA PHE A 411 15.17 -24.07 -21.75
C PHE A 411 15.81 -25.43 -21.42
N GLY A 412 17.11 -25.41 -21.11
CA GLY A 412 17.85 -26.61 -20.66
C GLY A 412 17.45 -27.00 -19.22
N LEU A 413 16.90 -28.20 -19.03
CA LEU A 413 16.45 -28.70 -17.73
C LEU A 413 17.52 -28.69 -16.62
N PRO A 414 18.85 -28.87 -16.89
CA PRO A 414 19.90 -28.73 -15.89
C PRO A 414 19.95 -27.35 -15.19
N SER A 415 19.41 -26.29 -15.79
CA SER A 415 19.30 -24.97 -15.18
C SER A 415 18.44 -24.98 -13.91
N LEU A 416 17.50 -25.92 -13.78
CA LEU A 416 16.67 -26.12 -12.59
C LEU A 416 17.47 -26.60 -11.38
N ASN A 417 18.66 -27.16 -11.55
CA ASN A 417 19.47 -27.63 -10.42
C ASN A 417 19.86 -26.54 -9.44
N ASN A 418 19.98 -25.29 -9.91
CA ASN A 418 20.24 -24.12 -9.06
C ASN A 418 19.07 -23.85 -8.09
N ILE A 419 17.87 -24.19 -8.49
CA ILE A 419 16.63 -24.01 -7.72
C ILE A 419 16.37 -25.24 -6.86
N LEU A 420 16.49 -26.42 -7.48
CA LEU A 420 16.18 -27.71 -6.87
C LEU A 420 17.27 -28.19 -5.92
N GLY A 421 18.48 -27.60 -6.03
CA GLY A 421 19.71 -28.08 -5.41
C GLY A 421 19.64 -28.42 -3.94
N ASP A 422 18.93 -27.62 -3.15
CA ASP A 422 18.76 -27.84 -1.71
C ASP A 422 17.34 -28.35 -1.36
N LEU A 423 16.42 -28.33 -2.33
CA LEU A 423 15.03 -28.78 -2.13
C LEU A 423 14.85 -30.27 -2.40
N VAL A 424 15.65 -30.86 -3.30
CA VAL A 424 15.51 -32.25 -3.74
C VAL A 424 16.82 -33.00 -3.78
N SER A 425 16.74 -34.32 -3.60
CA SER A 425 17.90 -35.21 -3.57
C SER A 425 18.36 -35.68 -4.98
N VAL A 426 17.96 -34.96 -6.03
CA VAL A 426 18.27 -35.31 -7.44
C VAL A 426 19.00 -34.18 -8.14
N ASN A 427 19.84 -34.55 -9.10
CA ASN A 427 20.52 -33.67 -10.03
C ASN A 427 20.09 -33.98 -11.46
N ILE A 428 19.62 -32.97 -12.21
CA ILE A 428 19.30 -33.10 -13.62
C ILE A 428 20.58 -33.00 -14.43
N THR A 429 21.01 -34.06 -15.10
CA THR A 429 22.30 -34.09 -15.82
C THR A 429 22.15 -33.76 -17.29
N SER A 430 20.98 -33.96 -17.88
CA SER A 430 20.67 -33.55 -19.26
C SER A 430 19.19 -33.37 -19.47
N GLY A 431 18.83 -32.83 -20.62
CA GLY A 431 17.47 -32.67 -21.12
C GLY A 431 17.13 -31.23 -21.40
N SER A 432 16.11 -31.03 -22.25
CA SER A 432 15.50 -29.74 -22.52
C SER A 432 13.98 -29.82 -22.32
N MET A 433 13.40 -28.79 -21.83
CA MET A 433 11.99 -28.50 -21.89
C MET A 433 11.75 -27.70 -23.17
N GLU A 434 10.89 -28.23 -24.04
CA GLU A 434 10.58 -27.65 -25.34
C GLU A 434 9.31 -26.81 -25.30
N LYS A 435 8.38 -27.16 -24.41
CA LYS A 435 7.13 -26.44 -24.23
C LYS A 435 6.48 -26.77 -22.90
N LEU A 436 6.05 -25.75 -22.18
CA LEU A 436 5.12 -25.86 -21.06
C LEU A 436 3.95 -24.92 -21.33
N GLU A 437 2.74 -25.47 -21.40
CA GLU A 437 1.50 -24.71 -21.49
C GLU A 437 0.49 -25.28 -20.49
N ILE A 438 -0.17 -24.42 -19.75
CA ILE A 438 -1.30 -24.76 -18.90
C ILE A 438 -2.47 -23.83 -19.17
N THR A 439 -3.68 -24.40 -19.24
CA THR A 439 -4.94 -23.66 -19.14
C THR A 439 -5.67 -24.17 -17.90
N MET A 440 -6.20 -23.25 -17.14
CA MET A 440 -6.87 -23.50 -15.88
C MET A 440 -8.20 -22.75 -15.85
N ASP A 441 -9.25 -23.44 -15.38
CA ASP A 441 -10.54 -22.88 -15.03
C ASP A 441 -10.76 -23.17 -13.54
N ALA A 442 -10.73 -22.16 -12.70
CA ALA A 442 -10.63 -22.29 -11.26
C ALA A 442 -11.77 -21.59 -10.53
N ASN A 443 -12.17 -22.17 -9.39
CA ASN A 443 -13.07 -21.59 -8.41
C ASN A 443 -12.47 -21.66 -7.00
N GLU A 444 -13.21 -21.21 -5.99
CA GLU A 444 -12.76 -21.19 -4.58
C GLU A 444 -12.25 -22.54 -4.06
N TYR A 445 -12.64 -23.69 -4.66
CA TYR A 445 -12.38 -25.03 -4.12
C TYR A 445 -11.46 -25.88 -4.97
N ALA A 446 -11.44 -25.65 -6.28
CA ALA A 446 -10.68 -26.49 -7.19
C ALA A 446 -10.42 -25.79 -8.53
N SER A 447 -9.53 -26.39 -9.32
CA SER A 447 -9.32 -26.01 -10.71
C SER A 447 -9.46 -27.22 -11.64
N SER A 448 -9.97 -26.99 -12.85
CA SER A 448 -9.95 -27.92 -13.99
C SER A 448 -8.85 -27.49 -14.94
N ASN A 449 -7.92 -28.37 -15.23
CA ASN A 449 -6.68 -28.04 -15.89
C ASN A 449 -6.47 -28.86 -17.16
N PHE A 450 -5.88 -28.24 -18.18
CA PHE A 450 -5.26 -28.93 -19.32
C PHE A 450 -3.82 -28.47 -19.45
N MET A 451 -2.88 -29.45 -19.57
CA MET A 451 -1.46 -29.18 -19.61
C MET A 451 -0.75 -29.92 -20.74
N LYS A 452 0.18 -29.22 -21.37
CA LYS A 452 1.23 -29.77 -22.23
C LYS A 452 2.58 -29.56 -21.57
N PHE A 453 3.36 -30.60 -21.49
CA PHE A 453 4.74 -30.54 -21.00
C PHE A 453 5.61 -31.38 -21.94
N ASP A 454 6.22 -30.71 -22.90
CA ASP A 454 7.04 -31.32 -23.94
C ASP A 454 8.51 -31.22 -23.49
N TYR A 455 9.17 -32.38 -23.40
CA TYR A 455 10.56 -32.48 -23.00
C TYR A 455 11.29 -33.58 -23.74
N GLN A 456 12.62 -33.48 -23.81
CA GLN A 456 13.47 -34.51 -24.42
C GLN A 456 14.78 -34.69 -23.64
N GLU A 457 15.37 -35.91 -23.81
CA GLU A 457 16.68 -36.31 -23.28
C GLU A 457 16.85 -36.13 -21.77
N LEU A 458 15.75 -36.20 -21.00
CA LEU A 458 15.77 -36.03 -19.54
C LEU A 458 16.56 -37.16 -18.89
N LYS A 459 17.62 -36.79 -18.13
CA LYS A 459 18.41 -37.73 -17.30
C LYS A 459 18.60 -37.15 -15.92
N LEU A 460 18.48 -38.00 -14.91
CA LEU A 460 18.62 -37.69 -13.50
C LEU A 460 19.69 -38.54 -12.85
N GLU A 461 20.37 -37.92 -11.87
CA GLU A 461 21.30 -38.62 -10.97
C GLU A 461 20.95 -38.28 -9.52
N LEU A 462 21.09 -39.23 -8.60
CA LEU A 462 20.93 -39.00 -7.17
C LEU A 462 22.12 -38.23 -6.58
N LYS A 463 21.85 -37.27 -5.73
CA LYS A 463 22.83 -36.72 -4.81
C LYS A 463 23.13 -37.73 -3.70
N ASP A 464 24.37 -37.88 -3.34
CA ASP A 464 25.07 -38.96 -2.63
C ASP A 464 24.57 -39.30 -1.20
N GLU A 465 23.30 -39.64 -0.98
CA GLU A 465 22.80 -40.19 0.28
C GLU A 465 22.53 -41.71 0.14
N GLN A 466 23.19 -42.52 0.96
CA GLN A 466 23.21 -43.99 0.81
C GLN A 466 21.83 -44.69 0.95
N GLU A 467 20.89 -44.14 1.68
CA GLU A 467 19.53 -44.72 1.83
C GLU A 467 18.62 -44.36 0.66
N GLU A 468 18.71 -43.16 0.11
CA GLU A 468 17.94 -42.75 -1.06
C GLU A 468 18.42 -43.45 -2.33
N LYS A 469 19.72 -43.71 -2.44
CA LYS A 469 20.30 -44.51 -3.55
C LYS A 469 19.70 -45.91 -3.66
N LYS A 470 19.33 -46.55 -2.55
CA LYS A 470 18.67 -47.89 -2.55
C LYS A 470 17.21 -47.79 -3.01
N LYS A 471 16.45 -46.76 -2.56
CA LYS A 471 15.08 -46.54 -3.03
C LYS A 471 15.06 -46.18 -4.51
N PHE A 472 15.93 -45.33 -4.97
CA PHE A 472 16.04 -44.91 -6.36
C PHE A 472 16.44 -46.05 -7.30
N MET A 473 17.45 -46.87 -6.94
CA MET A 473 17.86 -48.02 -7.74
C MET A 473 16.77 -49.06 -7.82
N SER A 474 15.94 -49.25 -6.80
CA SER A 474 14.77 -50.14 -6.85
C SER A 474 13.66 -49.56 -7.72
N THR A 475 13.51 -48.26 -7.74
CA THR A 475 12.53 -47.55 -8.57
C THR A 475 12.95 -47.52 -10.04
N LEU A 476 14.23 -47.18 -10.34
CA LEU A 476 14.79 -47.20 -11.71
C LEU A 476 14.77 -48.57 -12.38
N SER A 477 14.93 -49.65 -11.62
CA SER A 477 14.91 -51.01 -12.19
C SER A 477 13.55 -51.42 -12.73
N ASN A 478 12.47 -50.74 -12.37
CA ASN A 478 11.09 -51.04 -12.75
C ASN A 478 10.46 -50.01 -13.71
N ILE A 479 11.14 -48.87 -14.02
CA ILE A 479 10.58 -47.82 -14.87
C ILE A 479 11.27 -47.82 -16.22
N LEU A 480 10.50 -48.11 -17.27
CA LEU A 480 10.81 -47.70 -18.65
C LEU A 480 10.63 -46.16 -18.70
N ILE A 481 11.69 -45.44 -18.33
CA ILE A 481 11.67 -43.98 -18.36
C ILE A 481 11.53 -43.55 -19.81
N SER A 482 10.37 -42.95 -20.16
CA SER A 482 10.28 -42.17 -21.39
C SER A 482 11.12 -40.94 -21.20
N ASN A 483 12.34 -40.92 -21.75
CA ASN A 483 13.25 -39.79 -21.70
C ASN A 483 12.72 -38.59 -22.50
N ASN A 484 11.63 -38.78 -23.25
CA ASN A 484 11.06 -37.81 -24.18
C ASN A 484 9.53 -37.82 -24.10
N ASN A 485 8.94 -36.66 -24.17
CA ASN A 485 7.51 -36.45 -24.39
C ASN A 485 7.32 -35.36 -25.45
N LEU A 486 7.46 -35.74 -26.73
CA LEU A 486 7.31 -34.82 -27.86
C LEU A 486 6.10 -35.24 -28.71
N PRO A 487 5.40 -34.34 -29.40
CA PRO A 487 4.21 -34.61 -30.18
C PRO A 487 4.37 -35.73 -31.24
N GLU A 488 5.57 -35.94 -31.79
CA GLU A 488 5.90 -37.00 -32.74
C GLU A 488 6.11 -38.34 -32.10
N ASN A 489 6.22 -38.43 -30.77
CA ASN A 489 6.45 -39.70 -30.08
C ASN A 489 5.17 -40.52 -30.01
N ARG A 490 5.26 -41.83 -30.25
CA ARG A 490 4.12 -42.75 -30.20
C ARG A 490 3.37 -42.72 -28.84
N ASN A 491 4.08 -42.41 -27.76
CA ASN A 491 3.57 -42.39 -26.40
C ASN A 491 3.44 -40.94 -25.86
N TYR A 492 3.26 -39.96 -26.76
CA TYR A 492 3.02 -38.57 -26.36
C TYR A 492 1.84 -38.43 -25.41
N LYS A 493 2.02 -37.68 -24.33
CA LYS A 493 1.00 -37.45 -23.31
C LYS A 493 0.76 -35.94 -23.11
N THR A 494 -0.49 -35.62 -22.92
CA THR A 494 -0.97 -34.37 -22.30
C THR A 494 -1.80 -34.75 -21.08
N ALA A 495 -2.00 -33.82 -20.14
CA ALA A 495 -2.79 -34.09 -18.95
C ALA A 495 -4.08 -33.26 -18.96
N THR A 496 -5.18 -33.89 -18.50
CA THR A 496 -6.45 -33.21 -18.19
C THR A 496 -6.87 -33.70 -16.81
N PHE A 497 -6.86 -32.78 -15.81
CA PHE A 497 -6.97 -33.17 -14.42
C PHE A 497 -7.63 -32.07 -13.60
N GLN A 498 -7.99 -32.39 -12.36
CA GLN A 498 -8.52 -31.42 -11.38
C GLN A 498 -7.58 -31.36 -10.18
N THR A 499 -7.36 -30.13 -9.68
CA THR A 499 -6.56 -29.87 -8.48
C THR A 499 -7.45 -29.27 -7.40
N GLU A 500 -7.50 -29.86 -6.20
CA GLU A 500 -8.19 -29.30 -5.04
C GLU A 500 -7.42 -28.12 -4.49
N ARG A 501 -8.13 -27.03 -4.17
CA ARG A 501 -7.52 -25.85 -3.54
C ARG A 501 -7.39 -26.04 -2.02
N ASN A 502 -6.25 -25.69 -1.48
CA ASN A 502 -6.12 -25.43 -0.06
C ASN A 502 -6.58 -23.98 0.23
N ILE A 503 -7.75 -23.82 0.85
CA ILE A 503 -8.36 -22.51 1.11
C ILE A 503 -7.54 -21.60 2.04
N TYR A 504 -6.61 -22.18 2.81
CA TYR A 504 -5.66 -21.44 3.66
C TYR A 504 -4.41 -20.97 2.92
N ARG A 505 -4.34 -21.20 1.61
CA ARG A 505 -3.25 -20.80 0.73
C ARG A 505 -3.76 -19.82 -0.35
N GLY A 506 -2.88 -18.91 -0.76
CA GLY A 506 -3.19 -17.95 -1.82
C GLY A 506 -3.33 -18.61 -3.20
N THR A 507 -3.87 -17.88 -4.15
CA THR A 507 -4.14 -18.32 -5.53
C THR A 507 -2.91 -18.89 -6.24
N PHE A 508 -1.72 -18.31 -6.00
CA PHE A 508 -0.47 -18.82 -6.58
C PHE A 508 -0.10 -20.24 -6.10
N ASN A 509 -0.53 -20.64 -4.90
CA ASN A 509 -0.35 -22.03 -4.46
C ASN A 509 -1.21 -22.99 -5.30
N LEU A 510 -2.46 -22.64 -5.61
CA LEU A 510 -3.30 -23.46 -6.49
C LEU A 510 -2.66 -23.60 -7.89
N ILE A 511 -2.13 -22.51 -8.45
CA ILE A 511 -1.42 -22.54 -9.75
C ILE A 511 -0.21 -23.48 -9.68
N TRP A 512 0.60 -23.36 -8.61
CA TRP A 512 1.77 -24.22 -8.41
C TRP A 512 1.41 -25.71 -8.28
N GLU A 513 0.41 -26.03 -7.44
CA GLU A 513 -0.04 -27.43 -7.26
C GLU A 513 -0.60 -28.01 -8.57
N SER A 514 -1.34 -27.21 -9.35
CA SER A 514 -1.81 -27.63 -10.67
C SER A 514 -0.66 -27.89 -11.64
N LEU A 515 0.35 -27.03 -11.68
CA LEU A 515 1.56 -27.28 -12.49
C LEU A 515 2.26 -28.58 -12.08
N ARG A 516 2.41 -28.79 -10.77
CA ARG A 516 3.04 -30.00 -10.21
C ARG A 516 2.26 -31.27 -10.56
N GLU A 517 0.95 -31.31 -10.36
CA GLU A 517 0.09 -32.46 -10.67
C GLU A 517 0.11 -32.76 -12.17
N GLY A 518 0.01 -31.77 -13.04
CA GLY A 518 0.08 -31.95 -14.47
C GLY A 518 1.41 -32.53 -14.95
N MET A 519 2.53 -32.07 -14.39
CA MET A 519 3.86 -32.63 -14.69
C MET A 519 3.98 -34.08 -14.20
N LEU A 520 3.42 -34.43 -13.04
CA LEU A 520 3.39 -35.80 -12.51
C LEU A 520 2.57 -36.73 -13.36
N GLU A 521 1.49 -36.28 -14.01
CA GLU A 521 0.68 -37.10 -14.91
C GLU A 521 1.37 -37.37 -16.27
N ILE A 522 2.11 -36.40 -16.78
CA ILE A 522 2.77 -36.47 -18.08
C ILE A 522 4.08 -37.23 -17.98
N ALA A 523 4.93 -36.88 -17.03
CA ALA A 523 6.18 -37.58 -16.79
C ALA A 523 5.97 -38.74 -15.82
N PRO A 524 6.83 -39.79 -15.85
CA PRO A 524 6.72 -40.94 -14.94
C PRO A 524 6.68 -40.47 -13.48
N GLY A 525 5.62 -40.83 -12.74
CA GLY A 525 5.28 -40.29 -11.41
C GLY A 525 6.41 -40.35 -10.38
N ASP A 526 7.10 -41.49 -10.29
CA ASP A 526 8.21 -41.69 -9.34
C ASP A 526 9.41 -40.76 -9.63
N LEU A 527 9.65 -40.41 -10.91
CA LEU A 527 10.71 -39.53 -11.34
C LEU A 527 10.41 -38.07 -10.97
N MET A 528 9.19 -37.63 -11.22
CA MET A 528 8.77 -36.29 -10.93
C MET A 528 8.59 -36.04 -9.42
N GLN A 529 8.17 -37.06 -8.65
CA GLN A 529 8.17 -36.96 -7.18
C GLN A 529 9.57 -36.69 -6.61
N LEU A 530 10.60 -37.30 -7.21
CA LEU A 530 12.00 -37.04 -6.80
C LEU A 530 12.46 -35.61 -7.13
N ILE A 531 11.96 -35.01 -8.23
CA ILE A 531 12.30 -33.64 -8.64
C ILE A 531 11.51 -32.59 -7.84
N MET A 532 10.22 -32.87 -7.60
CA MET A 532 9.28 -31.90 -7.05
C MET A 532 9.11 -32.01 -5.51
N GLY A 533 9.69 -33.04 -4.90
CA GLY A 533 9.48 -33.40 -3.48
C GLY A 533 8.16 -34.11 -3.20
N GLU A 534 8.06 -34.75 -2.05
CA GLU A 534 6.80 -35.34 -1.58
C GLU A 534 5.78 -34.24 -1.29
N GLN A 535 4.50 -34.50 -1.53
CA GLN A 535 3.41 -33.64 -1.07
C GLN A 535 3.55 -33.46 0.45
N ASP A 536 3.54 -32.23 0.92
CA ASP A 536 3.44 -31.96 2.35
C ASP A 536 2.11 -32.54 2.86
N PRO A 537 2.14 -33.61 3.70
CA PRO A 537 0.90 -34.22 4.21
C PRO A 537 0.05 -33.22 5.02
N SER A 538 0.66 -32.10 5.44
CA SER A 538 -0.01 -31.01 6.13
C SER A 538 -0.73 -30.06 5.17
N ASP A 539 -0.43 -30.09 3.85
CA ASP A 539 -1.13 -29.31 2.82
C ASP A 539 -2.46 -29.93 2.38
N GLY A 540 -2.65 -31.24 2.58
CA GLY A 540 -3.93 -31.89 2.45
C GLY A 540 -4.85 -31.50 3.61
N GLY A 541 -5.80 -30.59 3.36
CA GLY A 541 -6.74 -30.12 4.37
C GLY A 541 -7.42 -31.29 5.05
N LYS A 542 -7.41 -31.30 6.40
CA LYS A 542 -8.23 -32.24 7.15
C LYS A 542 -9.68 -32.02 6.76
N ARG A 543 -10.23 -32.97 6.00
CA ARG A 543 -11.68 -33.12 5.85
C ARG A 543 -12.30 -33.27 7.24
N ARG A 544 -13.06 -32.29 7.66
CA ARG A 544 -14.22 -32.49 8.55
C ARG A 544 -15.30 -31.50 8.20
#